data_0c31f8f49c8e1eaf754f71ff97001000
#
_entry.id   0c31f8f49c8e1eaf754f71ff97001000
#
_cell.length_a   1.000
_cell.length_b   1.000
_cell.length_c   1.000
_cell.angle_alpha   90.00
_cell.angle_beta   90.00
_cell.angle_gamma   90.00
#
_symmetry.space_group_name_H-M   'P 1'
#
loop_
_entity.id
_entity.type
_entity.pdbx_description
1 polymer ?
#
loop_
_entity_poly.entity_id
_entity_poly.type
_entity_poly.pdbx_seq_one_letter_code
_entity_poly.pdbx_strand_id
1 'polypeptide(L)'
;MFRSVDVLDYVTAKPVTVKADTNIFHLIHELIVHKVTGATVVDDDNNIIGVISEVDCLRAILNGSYYNEVNGTVAEFMSTDV
;
A
#
# COMPACT_ATOMS: atom_id res chain seq x y z
N MET A 1 -14.14 13.12 15.15
CA MET A 1 -14.04 12.46 15.82
C MET A 1 -13.61 11.32 15.59
N PHE A 2 -13.06 10.82 15.98
CA PHE A 2 -12.59 9.84 15.73
C PHE A 2 -13.22 8.94 16.14
N ARG A 3 -13.39 8.33 15.69
CA ARG A 3 -14.28 7.40 15.88
C ARG A 3 -13.66 6.22 16.41
N SER A 4 -14.10 5.67 17.52
CA SER A 4 -13.59 4.40 18.01
C SER A 4 -13.94 3.28 17.06
N VAL A 5 -14.97 3.47 16.27
CA VAL A 5 -15.33 2.46 15.27
C VAL A 5 -14.20 2.28 14.27
N ASP A 6 -13.59 3.37 13.86
CA ASP A 6 -12.49 3.27 12.92
C ASP A 6 -11.29 2.56 13.53
N VAL A 7 -11.05 2.81 14.80
CA VAL A 7 -9.97 2.14 15.50
C VAL A 7 -10.22 0.65 15.57
N LEU A 8 -11.45 0.27 15.86
CA LEU A 8 -11.80 -1.14 15.91
C LEU A 8 -11.63 -1.82 14.56
N ASP A 9 -11.98 -1.11 13.49
CA ASP A 9 -11.80 -1.65 12.16
C ASP A 9 -10.34 -1.96 11.88
N TYR A 10 -9.45 -1.08 12.29
CA TYR A 10 -8.03 -1.33 12.09
C TYR A 10 -7.53 -2.46 12.95
N VAL A 11 -8.02 -2.57 14.15
CA VAL A 11 -7.56 -3.62 15.05
C VAL A 11 -7.99 -5.00 14.55
N THR A 12 -9.19 -5.08 13.99
CA THR A 12 -9.73 -6.36 13.57
C THR A 12 -9.46 -6.67 12.11
N ALA A 13 -9.02 -5.71 11.33
CA ALA A 13 -8.77 -5.93 9.92
C ALA A 13 -7.55 -6.80 9.73
N LYS A 14 -7.61 -7.69 8.75
CA LYS A 14 -6.46 -8.48 8.41
C LYS A 14 -5.41 -7.59 7.76
N PRO A 15 -4.15 -7.77 8.10
CA PRO A 15 -3.12 -6.99 7.44
C PRO A 15 -3.08 -7.32 5.96
N VAL A 16 -2.84 -6.31 5.15
CA VAL A 16 -2.69 -6.50 3.72
C VAL A 16 -1.21 -6.68 3.45
N THR A 17 -0.87 -7.74 2.73
CA THR A 17 0.51 -7.95 2.31
C THR A 17 0.53 -7.96 0.78
N VAL A 18 1.58 -7.40 0.22
CA VAL A 18 1.76 -7.37 -1.22
C VAL A 18 3.20 -7.66 -1.56
N LYS A 19 3.45 -8.00 -2.81
CA LYS A 19 4.80 -8.22 -3.28
C LYS A 19 5.36 -6.95 -3.88
N ALA A 20 6.68 -6.90 -3.97
CA ALA A 20 7.35 -5.70 -4.47
C ALA A 20 7.01 -5.39 -5.93
N ASP A 21 6.70 -6.41 -6.71
CA ASP A 21 6.37 -6.20 -8.12
C ASP A 21 4.89 -5.93 -8.37
N THR A 22 4.11 -5.77 -7.31
CA THR A 22 2.69 -5.47 -7.44
C THR A 22 2.52 -4.07 -8.04
N ASN A 23 1.57 -3.94 -8.95
CA ASN A 23 1.26 -2.67 -9.56
C ASN A 23 0.60 -1.75 -8.52
N ILE A 24 0.94 -0.48 -8.57
CA ILE A 24 0.42 0.49 -7.60
C ILE A 24 -1.11 0.56 -7.61
N PHE A 25 -1.72 0.51 -8.78
CA PHE A 25 -3.18 0.58 -8.85
C PHE A 25 -3.84 -0.63 -8.23
N HIS A 26 -3.21 -1.80 -8.36
CA HIS A 26 -3.73 -2.98 -7.71
C HIS A 26 -3.63 -2.85 -6.19
N LEU A 27 -2.52 -2.29 -5.71
CA LEU A 27 -2.37 -2.05 -4.30
C LEU A 27 -3.44 -1.10 -3.77
N ILE A 28 -3.68 -0.01 -4.50
CA ILE A 28 -4.71 0.95 -4.09
C ILE A 28 -6.05 0.26 -3.95
N HIS A 29 -6.38 -0.60 -4.91
CA HIS A 29 -7.63 -1.34 -4.86
C HIS A 29 -7.70 -2.19 -3.59
N GLU A 30 -6.61 -2.87 -3.25
CA GLU A 30 -6.57 -3.70 -2.06
C GLU A 30 -6.74 -2.87 -0.79
N LEU A 31 -6.11 -1.71 -0.73
CA LEU A 31 -6.25 -0.84 0.43
C LEU A 31 -7.69 -0.40 0.62
N ILE A 32 -8.34 -0.07 -0.48
CA ILE A 32 -9.74 0.38 -0.42
C ILE A 32 -10.65 -0.77 0.00
N VAL A 33 -10.47 -1.92 -0.60
CA VAL A 33 -11.31 -3.08 -0.30
C VAL A 33 -11.19 -3.49 1.16
N HIS A 34 -9.98 -3.47 1.68
CA HIS A 34 -9.75 -3.89 3.04
C HIS A 34 -9.82 -2.77 4.06
N LYS A 35 -10.08 -1.54 3.60
CA LYS A 35 -10.26 -0.38 4.47
C LYS A 35 -9.07 -0.13 5.36
N VAL A 36 -7.89 -0.22 4.78
CA VAL A 36 -6.65 0.06 5.51
C VAL A 36 -5.89 1.15 4.76
N THR A 37 -4.94 1.77 5.44
CA THR A 37 -4.19 2.87 4.85
C THR A 37 -2.79 2.49 4.43
N GLY A 38 -2.41 1.25 4.63
CA GLY A 38 -1.09 0.81 4.24
C GLY A 38 -1.00 -0.69 4.18
N ALA A 39 0.09 -1.17 3.63
CA ALA A 39 0.32 -2.58 3.44
C ALA A 39 1.77 -2.91 3.73
N THR A 40 2.00 -4.16 4.07
CA THR A 40 3.33 -4.68 4.29
C THR A 40 3.81 -5.32 3.00
N VAL A 41 5.03 -5.01 2.61
CA VAL A 41 5.61 -5.60 1.40
C VAL A 41 6.46 -6.78 1.81
N VAL A 42 6.23 -7.91 1.19
CA VAL A 42 6.93 -9.14 1.54
C VAL A 42 7.57 -9.75 0.29
N ASP A 43 8.61 -10.55 0.52
CA ASP A 43 9.26 -11.27 -0.57
C ASP A 43 8.60 -12.64 -0.74
N ASP A 44 9.17 -13.46 -1.61
CA ASP A 44 8.58 -14.76 -1.91
C ASP A 44 8.64 -15.72 -0.73
N ASP A 45 9.53 -15.46 0.23
CA ASP A 45 9.62 -16.27 1.43
C ASP A 45 8.79 -15.68 2.57
N ASN A 46 7.99 -14.66 2.23
CA ASN A 46 7.10 -14.02 3.18
C ASN A 46 7.84 -13.20 4.24
N ASN A 47 9.05 -12.79 3.93
CA ASN A 47 9.80 -11.88 4.81
C ASN A 47 9.39 -10.44 4.50
N ILE A 48 9.28 -9.63 5.54
CA ILE A 48 8.91 -8.24 5.37
C ILE A 48 10.12 -7.47 4.80
N ILE A 49 9.93 -6.85 3.66
CA ILE A 49 10.99 -6.07 3.02
C ILE A 49 10.66 -4.60 2.92
N GLY A 50 9.46 -4.20 3.32
CA GLY A 50 9.13 -2.79 3.31
C GLY A 50 7.69 -2.57 3.70
N VAL A 51 7.29 -1.31 3.69
CA VAL A 51 5.89 -0.94 3.91
C VAL A 51 5.53 0.13 2.89
N ILE A 52 4.25 0.22 2.58
CA ILE A 52 3.78 1.23 1.64
C ILE A 52 2.43 1.74 2.13
N SER A 53 2.25 3.05 2.06
CA SER A 53 1.04 3.69 2.55
C SER A 53 0.27 4.30 1.40
N GLU A 54 -0.96 4.74 1.69
CA GLU A 54 -1.76 5.40 0.67
C GLU A 54 -1.10 6.71 0.23
N VAL A 55 -0.32 7.34 1.10
CA VAL A 55 0.40 8.55 0.72
C VAL A 55 1.46 8.23 -0.32
N ASP A 56 2.13 7.08 -0.16
CA ASP A 56 3.11 6.64 -1.15
C ASP A 56 2.44 6.37 -2.49
N CYS A 57 1.25 5.78 -2.45
CA CYS A 57 0.49 5.52 -3.67
C CYS A 57 0.09 6.83 -4.35
N LEU A 58 -0.32 7.81 -3.56
CA LEU A 58 -0.72 9.09 -4.11
C LEU A 58 0.48 9.77 -4.78
N ARG A 59 1.64 9.68 -4.14
CA ARG A 59 2.86 10.22 -4.73
C ARG A 59 3.17 9.55 -6.06
N ALA A 60 2.97 8.24 -6.13
CA ALA A 60 3.20 7.50 -7.36
C ALA A 60 2.28 7.99 -8.48
N ILE A 61 1.01 8.21 -8.13
CA ILE A 61 0.04 8.66 -9.11
C ILE A 61 0.39 10.06 -9.62
N LEU A 62 0.76 10.94 -8.71
CA LEU A 62 1.10 12.30 -9.09
C LEU A 62 2.33 12.36 -9.98
N ASN A 63 3.27 11.44 -9.76
CA ASN A 63 4.48 11.43 -10.57
C ASN A 63 4.27 10.78 -11.93
N GLY A 64 3.37 9.82 -12.02
CA GLY A 64 3.24 9.03 -13.22
C GLY A 64 2.05 9.34 -14.09
N SER A 65 0.92 9.65 -13.48
CA SER A 65 -0.30 9.78 -14.26
C SER A 65 -0.25 10.96 -15.23
N TYR A 66 0.61 11.90 -14.95
CA TYR A 66 0.76 13.05 -15.79
C TYR A 66 1.15 12.64 -17.21
N TYR A 67 1.91 11.57 -17.32
CA TYR A 67 2.37 11.08 -18.60
C TYR A 67 1.65 9.83 -19.04
N ASN A 68 0.57 9.52 -18.35
CA ASN A 68 -0.21 8.38 -18.74
C ASN A 68 0.57 7.10 -18.68
N GLU A 69 1.55 7.06 -17.86
CA GLU A 69 2.40 5.91 -17.80
C GLU A 69 2.72 5.54 -16.41
N VAL A 70 1.73 5.12 -15.67
CA VAL A 70 2.01 4.65 -14.35
C VAL A 70 2.27 3.18 -14.45
N ASN A 71 3.52 2.85 -14.68
CA ASN A 71 3.94 1.47 -14.62
C ASN A 71 4.59 1.22 -13.29
N GLY A 72 4.29 2.06 -12.31
CA GLY A 72 4.94 1.98 -11.04
C GLY A 72 4.59 0.73 -10.28
N THR A 73 5.60 0.14 -9.67
CA THR A 73 5.41 -0.99 -8.80
C THR A 73 5.61 -0.57 -7.37
N VAL A 74 5.15 -1.41 -6.45
CA VAL A 74 5.29 -1.16 -5.03
C VAL A 74 6.76 -0.93 -4.68
N ALA A 75 7.67 -1.66 -5.30
CA ALA A 75 9.10 -1.54 -5.00
C ALA A 75 9.63 -0.12 -5.20
N GLU A 76 9.05 0.60 -6.16
CA GLU A 76 9.55 1.94 -6.47
C GLU A 76 9.13 2.97 -5.44
N PHE A 77 8.09 2.70 -4.69
CA PHE A 77 7.51 3.70 -3.81
C PHE A 77 7.43 3.27 -2.35
N MET A 78 7.77 2.04 -2.05
CA MET A 78 7.72 1.58 -0.67
C MET A 78 8.86 2.16 0.15
N SER A 79 8.66 2.16 1.47
CA SER A 79 9.70 2.53 2.39
C SER A 79 10.36 1.27 2.91
N THR A 80 11.67 1.22 2.88
CA THR A 80 12.42 0.07 3.40
C THR A 80 13.09 0.38 4.72
N ASP A 81 12.94 1.61 5.17
CA ASP A 81 13.57 2.04 6.40
C ASP A 81 12.60 1.79 7.54
N VAL A 82 12.52 0.59 7.98
CA VAL A 82 11.59 0.21 9.03
C VAL A 82 12.33 -0.31 10.25
#